data_b7596a8bcd67e06c0267fea5346c6b84
#
_entry.id   b7596a8bcd67e06c0267fea5346c6b84
#
_cell.length_a   1.000
_cell.length_b   1.000
_cell.length_c   1.000
_cell.angle_alpha   90.00
_cell.angle_beta   90.00
_cell.angle_gamma   90.00
#
_symmetry.space_group_name_H-M   'P 1'
#
loop_
_entity.id
_entity.type
_entity.pdbx_description
1 polymer ?
#
loop_
_entity_poly.entity_id
_entity_poly.type
_entity_poly.pdbx_seq_one_letter_code
_entity_poly.pdbx_strand_id
1 'polypeptide(L)'
;MGGVKVACSGLQMLVSYSWSKMLDDYSSVGGYGQTYPTYTNFNKLYLDKALSWLDVAHHLVINYQYDLPFKPKERLLRAVAGGWALNGVTTIQSGQPIQVTSAANTLGAFDGTQRPNSTGISSQTPGSVKQRVDNYFNLAAFSTPPRYTFGNVPRMLPDNRGPGLANWELSVLKNIPIHEAKRIEFRAEFFNVLNNVNFLPPEGDNAAYGRPQFGTLTDTEHARIIQFGLKMHF
;
A
#
# COMPACT_ATOMS: atom_id res chain seq x y z
N MET A 1 7.83 -17.40 -3.15
CA MET A 1 6.37 -17.25 -3.31
C MET A 1 5.72 -18.59 -2.98
N GLY A 2 4.79 -18.63 -2.06
CA GLY A 2 4.05 -19.83 -1.69
C GLY A 2 2.55 -19.53 -1.65
N GLY A 3 1.73 -20.49 -2.09
CA GLY A 3 0.27 -20.38 -2.05
C GLY A 3 -0.35 -21.70 -1.63
N VAL A 4 -1.42 -21.64 -0.85
CA VAL A 4 -2.20 -22.80 -0.40
C VAL A 4 -3.66 -22.61 -0.81
N LYS A 5 -4.22 -23.62 -1.46
CA LYS A 5 -5.65 -23.66 -1.80
C LYS A 5 -6.36 -24.64 -0.88
N VAL A 6 -7.41 -24.19 -0.24
CA VAL A 6 -8.29 -25.01 0.61
C VAL A 6 -9.70 -24.98 0.02
N ALA A 7 -10.33 -26.15 -0.07
CA ALA A 7 -11.74 -26.28 -0.48
C ALA A 7 -12.43 -27.28 0.45
N CYS A 8 -13.49 -26.85 1.14
CA CYS A 8 -14.25 -27.69 2.06
C CYS A 8 -15.68 -27.17 2.17
N SER A 9 -16.68 -28.04 2.05
CA SER A 9 -18.10 -27.76 2.37
C SER A 9 -18.64 -26.38 1.96
N GLY A 10 -18.39 -25.97 0.71
CA GLY A 10 -18.82 -24.66 0.18
C GLY A 10 -17.83 -23.50 0.41
N LEU A 11 -16.77 -23.72 1.19
CA LEU A 11 -15.67 -22.74 1.35
C LEU A 11 -14.56 -23.05 0.34
N GLN A 12 -14.14 -22.03 -0.39
CA GLN A 12 -12.92 -22.03 -1.20
C GLN A 12 -12.04 -20.89 -0.72
N MET A 13 -10.78 -21.17 -0.46
CA MET A 13 -9.82 -20.18 0.00
C MET A 13 -8.48 -20.38 -0.73
N LEU A 14 -7.90 -19.28 -1.16
CA LEU A 14 -6.55 -19.23 -1.73
C LEU A 14 -5.73 -18.22 -0.92
N VAL A 15 -4.68 -18.69 -0.29
CA VAL A 15 -3.71 -17.86 0.42
C VAL A 15 -2.44 -17.78 -0.40
N SER A 16 -1.98 -16.58 -0.69
CA SER A 16 -0.71 -16.32 -1.38
C SER A 16 0.15 -15.41 -0.51
N TYR A 17 1.37 -15.86 -0.25
CA TYR A 17 2.35 -15.06 0.46
C TYR A 17 3.63 -14.96 -0.35
N SER A 18 4.16 -13.75 -0.44
CA SER A 18 5.48 -13.51 -0.99
C SER A 18 6.34 -12.71 -0.03
N TRP A 19 7.58 -13.15 0.06
CA TRP A 19 8.67 -12.42 0.68
C TRP A 19 9.69 -12.12 -0.40
N SER A 20 10.08 -10.85 -0.50
CA SER A 20 11.00 -10.40 -1.55
C SER A 20 11.88 -9.25 -1.05
N LYS A 21 12.99 -9.06 -1.74
CA LYS A 21 13.86 -7.89 -1.60
C LYS A 21 14.34 -7.48 -2.99
N MET A 22 13.96 -6.29 -3.41
CA MET A 22 14.35 -5.74 -4.69
C MET A 22 15.35 -4.61 -4.50
N LEU A 23 16.46 -4.66 -5.23
CA LEU A 23 17.50 -3.63 -5.22
C LEU A 23 17.66 -3.10 -6.63
N ASP A 24 17.86 -1.80 -6.74
CA ASP A 24 18.20 -1.12 -7.99
C ASP A 24 19.04 0.14 -7.72
N ASP A 25 19.54 0.72 -8.79
CA ASP A 25 20.29 1.98 -8.74
C ASP A 25 19.40 3.16 -9.16
N TYR A 26 18.26 2.89 -9.77
CA TYR A 26 17.28 3.86 -10.22
C TYR A 26 15.89 3.24 -10.29
N SER A 27 14.91 3.90 -9.72
CA SER A 27 13.51 3.46 -9.80
C SER A 27 12.67 4.55 -10.46
N SER A 28 12.19 4.28 -11.67
CA SER A 28 11.16 5.08 -12.33
C SER A 28 10.29 4.14 -13.16
N VAL A 29 8.99 4.30 -13.05
CA VAL A 29 8.03 3.53 -13.84
C VAL A 29 7.22 4.50 -14.68
N GLY A 30 7.51 4.54 -15.99
CA GLY A 30 6.69 5.23 -16.97
C GLY A 30 6.43 6.71 -16.71
N GLY A 31 7.35 7.44 -16.07
CA GLY A 31 7.15 8.85 -15.71
C GLY A 31 6.35 9.08 -14.42
N TYR A 32 5.83 8.03 -13.82
CA TYR A 32 5.12 8.05 -12.53
C TYR A 32 5.98 7.43 -11.42
N GLY A 33 7.27 7.69 -11.41
CA GLY A 33 8.16 7.21 -10.37
C GLY A 33 8.07 8.10 -9.14
N GLN A 34 7.88 7.50 -8.01
CA GLN A 34 7.88 8.12 -6.68
C GLN A 34 9.30 8.49 -6.21
N THR A 35 10.28 8.34 -7.09
CA THR A 35 11.66 8.72 -6.83
C THR A 35 12.02 9.88 -7.71
N TYR A 36 12.26 11.01 -7.07
CA TYR A 36 12.83 12.14 -7.78
C TYR A 36 14.28 11.85 -8.17
N PRO A 37 14.68 12.06 -9.43
CA PRO A 37 16.07 11.96 -9.79
C PRO A 37 16.85 12.97 -8.92
N THR A 38 17.80 12.47 -8.15
CA THR A 38 18.69 13.30 -7.35
C THR A 38 20.05 13.39 -8.01
N TYR A 39 20.75 14.49 -7.81
CA TYR A 39 22.12 14.61 -8.29
C TYR A 39 23.00 13.50 -7.74
N THR A 40 23.59 12.73 -8.63
CA THR A 40 24.47 11.62 -8.32
C THR A 40 25.88 12.12 -8.03
N ASN A 41 26.44 11.71 -6.90
CA ASN A 41 27.85 11.90 -6.62
C ASN A 41 28.65 10.73 -7.23
N PHE A 42 29.29 10.97 -8.37
CA PHE A 42 30.07 9.96 -9.07
C PHE A 42 31.19 9.31 -8.25
N ASN A 43 31.63 9.97 -7.17
CA ASN A 43 32.59 9.40 -6.23
C ASN A 43 31.93 8.51 -5.15
N LYS A 44 30.61 8.46 -5.12
CA LYS A 44 29.84 7.71 -4.10
C LYS A 44 28.62 7.02 -4.73
N LEU A 45 28.79 6.36 -5.86
CA LEU A 45 27.71 5.67 -6.60
C LEU A 45 27.03 4.58 -5.74
N TYR A 46 27.71 4.07 -4.72
CA TYR A 46 27.09 3.11 -3.78
C TYR A 46 25.87 3.68 -3.03
N LEU A 47 25.72 5.00 -2.94
CA LEU A 47 24.55 5.64 -2.35
C LEU A 47 23.31 5.56 -3.24
N ASP A 48 23.49 5.28 -4.53
CA ASP A 48 22.37 5.10 -5.47
C ASP A 48 21.82 3.68 -5.43
N LYS A 49 22.69 2.69 -5.14
CA LYS A 49 22.24 1.31 -4.95
C LYS A 49 21.49 1.18 -3.63
N ALA A 50 20.18 1.01 -3.72
CA ALA A 50 19.28 0.95 -2.58
C ALA A 50 18.12 -0.02 -2.84
N LEU A 51 17.20 -0.12 -1.89
CA LEU A 51 15.92 -0.78 -2.13
C LEU A 51 15.20 -0.11 -3.30
N SER A 52 14.62 -0.90 -4.18
CA SER A 52 13.75 -0.38 -5.23
C SER A 52 12.52 0.26 -4.61
N TRP A 53 12.01 1.32 -5.21
CA TRP A 53 10.71 1.86 -4.82
C TRP A 53 9.57 0.83 -4.93
N LEU A 54 9.69 -0.12 -5.83
CA LEU A 54 8.74 -1.24 -5.99
C LEU A 54 8.92 -2.35 -4.95
N ASP A 55 9.88 -2.23 -4.04
CA ASP A 55 10.15 -3.28 -3.05
C ASP A 55 9.04 -3.35 -2.00
N VAL A 56 8.36 -4.48 -1.97
CA VAL A 56 7.40 -4.86 -0.94
C VAL A 56 7.94 -6.11 -0.26
N ALA A 57 8.50 -5.95 0.95
CA ALA A 57 9.21 -7.04 1.63
C ALA A 57 8.26 -8.20 1.96
N HIS A 58 7.06 -7.91 2.40
CA HIS A 58 6.03 -8.90 2.75
C HIS A 58 4.72 -8.54 2.08
N HIS A 59 4.13 -9.50 1.36
CA HIS A 59 2.84 -9.33 0.71
C HIS A 59 2.00 -10.59 0.90
N LEU A 60 0.88 -10.46 1.60
CA LEU A 60 -0.09 -11.52 1.86
C LEU A 60 -1.42 -11.16 1.21
N VAL A 61 -1.94 -12.06 0.40
CA VAL A 61 -3.28 -11.96 -0.18
C VAL A 61 -4.06 -13.22 0.16
N ILE A 62 -5.25 -13.05 0.70
CA ILE A 62 -6.20 -14.12 1.00
C ILE A 62 -7.47 -13.86 0.22
N ASN A 63 -7.75 -14.73 -0.76
CA ASN A 63 -9.03 -14.75 -1.47
C ASN A 63 -9.90 -15.84 -0.86
N TYR A 64 -11.15 -15.52 -0.58
CA TYR A 64 -12.09 -16.50 -0.05
C TYR A 64 -13.47 -16.34 -0.67
N GLN A 65 -14.11 -17.48 -0.88
CA GLN A 65 -15.51 -17.60 -1.31
C GLN A 65 -16.19 -18.61 -0.42
N TYR A 66 -17.35 -18.28 0.09
CA TYR A 66 -18.15 -19.16 0.92
C TYR A 66 -19.60 -19.16 0.45
N ASP A 67 -20.04 -20.29 -0.09
CA ASP A 67 -21.44 -20.53 -0.41
C ASP A 67 -22.17 -20.97 0.86
N LEU A 68 -23.09 -20.15 1.33
CA LEU A 68 -23.82 -20.40 2.57
C LEU A 68 -24.73 -21.64 2.40
N PRO A 69 -24.63 -22.65 3.28
CA PRO A 69 -25.29 -23.93 3.11
C PRO A 69 -26.81 -23.91 3.41
N PHE A 70 -27.43 -22.73 3.48
CA PHE A 70 -28.84 -22.56 3.75
C PHE A 70 -29.70 -23.03 2.57
N LYS A 71 -30.32 -24.20 2.70
CA LYS A 71 -31.23 -24.80 1.69
C LYS A 71 -32.59 -25.15 2.32
N PRO A 72 -33.40 -24.14 2.72
CA PRO A 72 -34.74 -24.42 3.29
C PRO A 72 -35.62 -25.19 2.31
N LYS A 73 -36.45 -26.05 2.82
CA LYS A 73 -37.40 -26.82 1.99
C LYS A 73 -38.53 -25.94 1.47
N GLU A 74 -39.00 -25.01 2.28
CA GLU A 74 -40.13 -24.14 1.95
C GLU A 74 -39.70 -23.06 0.90
N ARG A 75 -40.59 -22.86 -0.07
CA ARG A 75 -40.31 -21.96 -1.22
C ARG A 75 -40.00 -20.52 -0.82
N LEU A 76 -40.79 -19.96 0.11
CA LEU A 76 -40.60 -18.57 0.58
C LEU A 76 -39.30 -18.45 1.39
N LEU A 77 -39.05 -19.37 2.32
CA LEU A 77 -37.82 -19.39 3.11
C LEU A 77 -36.57 -19.57 2.21
N ARG A 78 -36.67 -20.41 1.17
CA ARG A 78 -35.60 -20.60 0.19
C ARG A 78 -35.34 -19.34 -0.61
N ALA A 79 -36.37 -18.60 -1.00
CA ALA A 79 -36.23 -17.35 -1.71
C ALA A 79 -35.50 -16.27 -0.87
N VAL A 80 -35.72 -16.26 0.46
CA VAL A 80 -35.10 -15.25 1.36
C VAL A 80 -33.75 -15.75 1.89
N ALA A 81 -33.68 -16.95 2.46
CA ALA A 81 -32.51 -17.46 3.19
C ALA A 81 -31.55 -18.30 2.33
N GLY A 82 -31.98 -18.86 1.18
CA GLY A 82 -31.13 -19.65 0.30
C GLY A 82 -30.35 -18.81 -0.71
N GLY A 83 -29.34 -19.37 -1.33
CA GLY A 83 -28.59 -18.75 -2.47
C GLY A 83 -27.72 -17.57 -2.09
N TRP A 84 -27.30 -17.46 -0.83
CA TRP A 84 -26.33 -16.46 -0.39
C TRP A 84 -24.89 -16.99 -0.54
N ALA A 85 -23.98 -16.12 -0.96
CA ALA A 85 -22.55 -16.36 -0.98
C ALA A 85 -21.80 -15.13 -0.46
N LEU A 86 -20.67 -15.38 0.17
CA LEU A 86 -19.72 -14.36 0.63
C LEU A 86 -18.43 -14.52 -0.15
N ASN A 87 -17.95 -13.47 -0.75
CA ASN A 87 -16.63 -13.42 -1.38
C ASN A 87 -15.83 -12.32 -0.72
N GLY A 88 -14.52 -12.49 -0.62
CA GLY A 88 -13.68 -11.43 -0.12
C GLY A 88 -12.22 -11.59 -0.50
N VAL A 89 -11.52 -10.46 -0.39
CA VAL A 89 -10.08 -10.36 -0.57
C VAL A 89 -9.51 -9.61 0.62
N THR A 90 -8.51 -10.20 1.25
CA THR A 90 -7.73 -9.53 2.30
C THR A 90 -6.33 -9.34 1.79
N THR A 91 -5.84 -8.09 1.79
CA THR A 91 -4.48 -7.74 1.38
C THR A 91 -3.76 -7.10 2.56
N ILE A 92 -2.62 -7.67 2.92
CA ILE A 92 -1.73 -7.11 3.96
C ILE A 92 -0.32 -7.05 3.36
N GLN A 93 0.27 -5.85 3.39
CA GLN A 93 1.64 -5.69 2.88
C GLN A 93 2.46 -4.73 3.73
N SER A 94 3.78 -4.92 3.68
CA SER A 94 4.74 -3.98 4.26
C SER A 94 4.80 -2.70 3.45
N GLY A 95 5.15 -1.59 4.13
CA GLY A 95 5.34 -0.30 3.47
C GLY A 95 6.50 -0.31 2.46
N GLN A 96 6.39 0.55 1.47
CA GLN A 96 7.40 0.78 0.44
C GLN A 96 8.59 1.57 1.01
N PRO A 97 9.79 1.45 0.42
CA PRO A 97 10.93 2.31 0.75
C PRO A 97 10.61 3.78 0.52
N ILE A 98 11.23 4.66 1.29
CA ILE A 98 11.02 6.09 1.22
C ILE A 98 12.28 6.78 0.75
N GLN A 99 12.14 7.73 -0.16
CA GLN A 99 13.19 8.68 -0.54
C GLN A 99 13.04 9.95 0.28
N VAL A 100 14.14 10.47 0.81
CA VAL A 100 14.21 11.81 1.41
C VAL A 100 15.06 12.70 0.54
N THR A 101 14.49 13.86 0.21
CA THR A 101 15.14 14.91 -0.58
C THR A 101 15.46 16.13 0.29
N SER A 102 16.20 17.10 -0.24
CA SER A 102 16.48 18.36 0.43
C SER A 102 15.80 19.52 -0.28
N ALA A 103 15.12 20.37 0.48
CA ALA A 103 14.55 21.61 -0.03
C ALA A 103 15.63 22.66 -0.37
N ALA A 104 16.82 22.57 0.24
CA ALA A 104 17.90 23.50 0.03
C ALA A 104 18.74 23.11 -1.20
N ASN A 105 18.96 24.05 -2.13
CA ASN A 105 19.90 23.90 -3.22
C ASN A 105 21.31 24.30 -2.76
N THR A 106 22.02 23.37 -2.16
CA THR A 106 23.40 23.62 -1.67
C THR A 106 24.48 23.40 -2.72
N LEU A 107 24.19 22.64 -3.78
CA LEU A 107 25.12 22.41 -4.89
C LEU A 107 25.26 23.63 -5.81
N GLY A 108 24.29 24.56 -5.81
CA GLY A 108 24.21 25.61 -6.80
C GLY A 108 23.94 25.13 -8.21
N ALA A 109 23.40 23.91 -8.34
CA ALA A 109 23.02 23.32 -9.61
C ALA A 109 21.76 24.00 -10.15
N PHE A 110 21.68 24.10 -11.50
CA PHE A 110 20.62 24.85 -12.15
C PHE A 110 19.23 24.25 -11.94
N ASP A 111 19.14 22.95 -11.89
CA ASP A 111 17.90 22.20 -11.66
C ASP A 111 18.22 20.85 -10.99
N GLY A 112 17.23 20.28 -10.33
CA GLY A 112 17.28 18.92 -9.79
C GLY A 112 17.23 18.87 -8.27
N THR A 113 16.84 17.69 -7.83
CA THR A 113 16.62 17.38 -6.42
C THR A 113 17.92 16.94 -5.77
N GLN A 114 18.16 17.39 -4.55
CA GLN A 114 19.34 17.04 -3.76
C GLN A 114 18.97 16.15 -2.59
N ARG A 115 19.98 15.53 -1.99
CA ARG A 115 19.83 14.72 -0.77
C ARG A 115 20.35 15.51 0.44
N PRO A 116 19.76 15.38 1.62
CA PRO A 116 20.34 15.89 2.85
C PRO A 116 21.55 15.05 3.28
N ASN A 117 22.24 15.48 4.31
CA ASN A 117 23.23 14.65 5.01
C ASN A 117 22.56 13.80 6.09
N SER A 118 23.01 12.57 6.24
CA SER A 118 22.71 11.73 7.40
C SER A 118 23.62 12.12 8.57
N THR A 119 23.03 12.19 9.75
CA THR A 119 23.76 12.42 11.01
C THR A 119 24.19 11.10 11.68
N GLY A 120 23.80 9.94 11.11
CA GLY A 120 24.01 8.63 11.69
C GLY A 120 22.94 8.22 12.72
N ILE A 121 21.98 9.09 13.02
CA ILE A 121 20.84 8.79 13.88
C ILE A 121 19.77 8.09 13.05
N SER A 122 18.99 7.18 13.65
CA SER A 122 17.88 6.53 12.96
C SER A 122 16.85 7.55 12.47
N SER A 123 16.39 7.36 11.23
CA SER A 123 15.34 8.18 10.62
C SER A 123 13.95 7.86 11.14
N GLN A 124 13.77 6.78 11.90
CA GLN A 124 12.49 6.38 12.46
C GLN A 124 12.12 7.18 13.70
N THR A 125 10.87 7.64 13.77
CA THR A 125 10.25 8.12 14.99
C THR A 125 9.56 6.93 15.70
N PRO A 126 9.67 6.78 17.03
CA PRO A 126 8.98 5.73 17.77
C PRO A 126 7.46 5.86 17.70
N GLY A 127 6.77 4.73 17.81
CA GLY A 127 5.31 4.69 17.87
C GLY A 127 4.62 4.08 16.67
N SER A 128 3.30 3.94 16.76
CA SER A 128 2.46 3.47 15.65
C SER A 128 2.35 4.54 14.55
N VAL A 129 1.96 4.15 13.33
CA VAL A 129 1.76 5.08 12.22
C VAL A 129 0.83 6.24 12.61
N LYS A 130 -0.28 5.95 13.30
CA LYS A 130 -1.23 6.97 13.76
C LYS A 130 -0.64 7.99 14.73
N GLN A 131 0.33 7.58 15.55
CA GLN A 131 1.04 8.48 16.46
C GLN A 131 2.11 9.32 15.79
N ARG A 132 2.55 8.91 14.60
CA ARG A 132 3.61 9.53 13.81
C ARG A 132 3.11 10.34 12.62
N VAL A 133 1.80 10.56 12.49
CA VAL A 133 1.19 11.24 11.33
C VAL A 133 1.83 12.60 11.07
N ASP A 134 2.10 13.37 12.12
CA ASP A 134 2.72 14.71 12.02
C ASP A 134 4.24 14.69 12.16
N ASN A 135 4.83 13.53 12.45
CA ASN A 135 6.26 13.40 12.70
C ASN A 135 6.77 12.00 12.32
N TYR A 136 6.63 11.65 11.04
CA TYR A 136 6.99 10.34 10.53
C TYR A 136 8.50 10.09 10.49
N PHE A 137 9.27 11.16 10.31
CA PHE A 137 10.72 11.14 10.32
C PHE A 137 11.29 11.78 11.59
N ASN A 138 12.36 11.17 12.10
CA ASN A 138 13.19 11.81 13.10
C ASN A 138 14.04 12.92 12.45
N LEU A 139 13.70 14.17 12.71
CA LEU A 139 14.38 15.33 12.14
C LEU A 139 15.89 15.35 12.46
N ALA A 140 16.29 14.83 13.64
CA ALA A 140 17.69 14.76 14.05
C ALA A 140 18.55 13.82 13.18
N ALA A 141 17.93 12.96 12.37
CA ALA A 141 18.61 12.07 11.44
C ALA A 141 19.19 12.79 10.22
N PHE A 142 18.76 14.02 9.97
CA PHE A 142 19.09 14.78 8.76
C PHE A 142 19.74 16.13 9.08
N SER A 143 20.58 16.58 8.16
CA SER A 143 21.16 17.92 8.19
C SER A 143 21.36 18.47 6.79
N THR A 144 21.40 19.79 6.65
CA THR A 144 21.67 20.45 5.37
C THR A 144 23.16 20.29 5.01
N PRO A 145 23.49 19.80 3.79
CA PRO A 145 24.86 19.73 3.34
C PRO A 145 25.51 21.12 3.27
N PRO A 146 26.81 21.26 3.49
CA PRO A 146 27.54 22.48 3.19
C PRO A 146 27.39 22.88 1.73
N ARG A 147 27.60 24.16 1.43
CA ARG A 147 27.55 24.67 0.06
C ARG A 147 28.54 23.92 -0.85
N TYR A 148 28.12 23.67 -2.08
CA TYR A 148 28.91 22.96 -3.12
C TYR A 148 29.28 21.52 -2.74
N THR A 149 28.53 20.92 -1.85
CA THR A 149 28.73 19.50 -1.47
C THR A 149 27.45 18.69 -1.70
N PHE A 150 27.65 17.42 -2.06
CA PHE A 150 26.58 16.45 -2.14
C PHE A 150 26.16 15.99 -0.76
N GLY A 151 24.86 15.79 -0.55
CA GLY A 151 24.35 15.05 0.60
C GLY A 151 24.70 13.57 0.52
N ASN A 152 24.72 12.91 1.67
CA ASN A 152 25.15 11.52 1.80
C ASN A 152 24.04 10.55 2.27
N VAL A 153 22.79 11.00 2.40
CA VAL A 153 21.66 10.10 2.63
C VAL A 153 21.55 9.17 1.42
N PRO A 154 21.42 7.84 1.61
CA PRO A 154 21.15 6.90 0.53
C PRO A 154 19.90 7.28 -0.26
N ARG A 155 19.81 6.83 -1.52
CA ARG A 155 18.66 7.12 -2.38
C ARG A 155 17.32 6.73 -1.73
N MET A 156 17.28 5.60 -1.05
CA MET A 156 16.16 5.19 -0.19
C MET A 156 16.65 5.01 1.23
N LEU A 157 15.83 5.37 2.19
CA LEU A 157 16.15 5.16 3.61
C LEU A 157 16.30 3.66 3.91
N PRO A 158 17.42 3.23 4.51
CA PRO A 158 17.65 1.82 4.80
C PRO A 158 16.88 1.33 6.03
N ASP A 159 16.54 2.24 6.93
CA ASP A 159 16.00 1.98 8.27
C ASP A 159 14.54 2.41 8.42
N ASN A 160 13.92 3.03 7.41
CA ASN A 160 12.53 3.49 7.48
C ASN A 160 11.78 3.17 6.18
N ARG A 161 10.55 2.73 6.33
CA ARG A 161 9.63 2.45 5.23
C ARG A 161 8.35 3.24 5.44
N GLY A 162 7.62 3.46 4.38
CA GLY A 162 6.28 4.01 4.42
C GLY A 162 5.33 3.13 5.24
N PRO A 163 4.13 3.63 5.51
CA PRO A 163 3.09 2.83 6.14
C PRO A 163 2.79 1.57 5.35
N GLY A 164 2.47 0.48 6.05
CA GLY A 164 1.96 -0.74 5.44
C GLY A 164 0.49 -0.59 5.06
N LEU A 165 0.05 -1.43 4.14
CA LEU A 165 -1.36 -1.54 3.74
C LEU A 165 -2.02 -2.73 4.44
N ALA A 166 -3.23 -2.52 4.97
CA ALA A 166 -4.09 -3.59 5.45
C ALA A 166 -5.53 -3.30 4.99
N ASN A 167 -5.99 -4.05 3.99
CA ASN A 167 -7.28 -3.85 3.36
C ASN A 167 -8.10 -5.13 3.34
N TRP A 168 -9.41 -5.00 3.59
CA TRP A 168 -10.40 -6.07 3.52
C TRP A 168 -11.54 -5.65 2.61
N GLU A 169 -11.72 -6.41 1.56
CA GLU A 169 -12.84 -6.26 0.63
C GLU A 169 -13.80 -7.42 0.83
N LEU A 170 -15.08 -7.15 0.87
CA LEU A 170 -16.12 -8.13 1.08
C LEU A 170 -17.26 -7.91 0.08
N SER A 171 -17.74 -9.01 -0.51
CA SER A 171 -18.94 -9.00 -1.35
C SER A 171 -19.95 -10.01 -0.81
N VAL A 172 -21.18 -9.57 -0.66
CA VAL A 172 -22.35 -10.40 -0.34
C VAL A 172 -23.16 -10.57 -1.61
N LEU A 173 -23.33 -11.82 -2.02
CA LEU A 173 -24.08 -12.15 -3.24
C LEU A 173 -25.35 -12.91 -2.86
N LYS A 174 -26.43 -12.61 -3.57
CA LYS A 174 -27.71 -13.32 -3.48
C LYS A 174 -28.15 -13.76 -4.86
N ASN A 175 -28.25 -15.06 -5.08
CA ASN A 175 -28.82 -15.62 -6.30
C ASN A 175 -30.28 -15.99 -6.08
N ILE A 176 -31.17 -15.43 -6.90
CA ILE A 176 -32.61 -15.67 -6.88
C ILE A 176 -32.98 -16.36 -8.20
N PRO A 177 -33.20 -17.69 -8.21
CA PRO A 177 -33.68 -18.37 -9.40
C PRO A 177 -35.14 -17.96 -9.69
N ILE A 178 -35.43 -17.60 -10.93
CA ILE A 178 -36.79 -17.25 -11.39
C ILE A 178 -37.40 -18.42 -12.10
N HIS A 179 -36.80 -18.91 -13.18
CA HIS A 179 -37.28 -20.03 -13.98
C HIS A 179 -36.15 -20.60 -14.83
N GLU A 180 -35.95 -21.93 -14.77
CA GLU A 180 -34.90 -22.65 -15.52
C GLU A 180 -33.53 -22.00 -15.47
N ALA A 181 -33.08 -21.39 -16.60
CA ALA A 181 -31.80 -20.70 -16.71
C ALA A 181 -31.82 -19.23 -16.24
N LYS A 182 -33.04 -18.69 -15.97
CA LYS A 182 -33.18 -17.26 -15.60
C LYS A 182 -32.98 -17.04 -14.11
N ARG A 183 -32.09 -16.13 -13.75
CA ARG A 183 -31.83 -15.76 -12.36
C ARG A 183 -31.54 -14.28 -12.21
N ILE A 184 -31.86 -13.73 -11.05
CA ILE A 184 -31.43 -12.42 -10.60
C ILE A 184 -30.29 -12.60 -9.61
N GLU A 185 -29.20 -11.89 -9.81
CA GLU A 185 -28.10 -11.79 -8.88
C GLU A 185 -28.10 -10.39 -8.28
N PHE A 186 -28.30 -10.31 -6.98
CA PHE A 186 -28.05 -9.08 -6.20
C PHE A 186 -26.66 -9.17 -5.59
N ARG A 187 -25.93 -8.07 -5.59
CA ARG A 187 -24.57 -7.95 -5.09
C ARG A 187 -24.42 -6.70 -4.24
N ALA A 188 -23.90 -6.86 -3.03
CA ALA A 188 -23.46 -5.76 -2.19
C ALA A 188 -21.95 -5.90 -1.99
N GLU A 189 -21.18 -4.90 -2.42
CA GLU A 189 -19.72 -4.88 -2.38
C GLU A 189 -19.24 -3.80 -1.42
N PHE A 190 -18.32 -4.16 -0.54
CA PHE A 190 -17.75 -3.31 0.48
C PHE A 190 -16.24 -3.27 0.26
N PHE A 191 -15.74 -2.17 -0.26
CA PHE A 191 -14.31 -1.90 -0.36
C PHE A 191 -13.84 -1.26 0.94
N ASN A 192 -12.73 -1.72 1.48
CA ASN A 192 -12.24 -1.34 2.80
C ASN A 192 -13.33 -1.49 3.88
N VAL A 193 -13.88 -2.72 4.02
CA VAL A 193 -15.05 -2.99 4.89
C VAL A 193 -14.82 -2.60 6.35
N LEU A 194 -13.59 -2.70 6.85
CA LEU A 194 -13.22 -2.30 8.21
C LEU A 194 -13.01 -0.78 8.36
N ASN A 195 -13.04 -0.03 7.25
CA ASN A 195 -12.76 1.41 7.20
C ASN A 195 -11.41 1.76 7.85
N ASN A 196 -10.38 0.95 7.54
CA ASN A 196 -9.02 1.23 7.99
C ASN A 196 -8.47 2.46 7.29
N VAL A 197 -7.79 3.31 8.05
CA VAL A 197 -7.01 4.40 7.51
C VAL A 197 -5.65 3.85 7.07
N ASN A 198 -5.46 3.67 5.79
CA ASN A 198 -4.20 3.25 5.17
C ASN A 198 -3.48 4.50 4.64
N PHE A 199 -2.51 5.00 5.39
CA PHE A 199 -1.73 6.16 4.96
C PHE A 199 -0.79 5.81 3.82
N LEU A 200 -0.62 6.75 2.88
CA LEU A 200 0.40 6.68 1.84
C LEU A 200 1.77 7.14 2.39
N PRO A 201 2.88 6.70 1.77
CA PRO A 201 4.21 7.21 2.13
C PRO A 201 4.28 8.72 1.97
N PRO A 202 5.10 9.42 2.77
CA PRO A 202 5.33 10.85 2.55
C PRO A 202 6.10 11.08 1.25
N GLU A 203 5.63 12.04 0.45
CA GLU A 203 6.16 12.40 -0.86
C GLU A 203 6.24 13.91 -1.04
N GLY A 204 6.89 14.36 -2.11
CA GLY A 204 6.99 15.76 -2.42
C GLY A 204 7.57 16.59 -1.26
N ASP A 205 6.87 17.62 -0.85
CA ASP A 205 7.27 18.50 0.26
C ASP A 205 7.26 17.76 1.61
N ASN A 206 6.45 16.73 1.77
CA ASN A 206 6.40 15.90 2.98
C ASN A 206 7.64 15.01 3.12
N ALA A 207 8.36 14.74 2.04
CA ALA A 207 9.62 14.00 2.01
C ALA A 207 10.85 14.91 1.78
N ALA A 208 10.67 16.25 1.70
CA ALA A 208 11.73 17.21 1.46
C ALA A 208 12.21 17.86 2.77
N TYR A 209 13.38 17.43 3.25
CA TYR A 209 14.00 17.99 4.45
C TYR A 209 14.21 19.50 4.31
N GLY A 210 13.76 20.27 5.29
CA GLY A 210 13.75 21.72 5.30
C GLY A 210 12.45 22.37 4.85
N ARG A 211 11.43 21.58 4.46
CA ARG A 211 10.06 22.06 4.27
C ARG A 211 9.27 21.99 5.59
N PRO A 212 8.31 22.89 5.82
CA PRO A 212 7.47 22.86 7.02
C PRO A 212 6.66 21.55 7.18
N GLN A 213 6.30 20.92 6.04
CA GLN A 213 5.52 19.68 6.00
C GLN A 213 6.37 18.41 6.11
N PHE A 214 7.69 18.53 6.22
CA PHE A 214 8.59 17.39 6.24
C PHE A 214 8.22 16.39 7.36
N GLY A 215 7.96 15.16 6.97
CA GLY A 215 7.60 14.08 7.87
C GLY A 215 6.12 14.01 8.23
N THR A 216 5.23 14.76 7.58
CA THR A 216 3.78 14.62 7.74
C THR A 216 3.21 13.59 6.78
N LEU A 217 2.21 12.84 7.21
CA LEU A 217 1.41 11.94 6.36
C LEU A 217 0.09 12.65 6.06
N THR A 218 -0.09 13.12 4.84
CA THR A 218 -1.28 13.87 4.42
C THR A 218 -2.26 13.03 3.62
N ASP A 219 -1.76 12.00 2.94
CA ASP A 219 -2.52 11.24 1.98
C ASP A 219 -2.85 9.83 2.49
N THR A 220 -4.01 9.34 2.10
CA THR A 220 -4.51 8.02 2.46
C THR A 220 -5.12 7.32 1.27
N GLU A 221 -5.13 5.99 1.31
CA GLU A 221 -5.99 5.21 0.44
C GLU A 221 -7.47 5.53 0.68
N HIS A 222 -8.32 5.07 -0.21
CA HIS A 222 -9.75 5.35 -0.16
C HIS A 222 -10.40 4.87 1.15
N ALA A 223 -11.30 5.70 1.68
CA ALA A 223 -12.23 5.32 2.74
C ALA A 223 -13.16 4.19 2.26
N ARG A 224 -13.92 3.61 3.16
CA ARG A 224 -14.89 2.57 2.81
C ARG A 224 -15.87 3.05 1.75
N ILE A 225 -15.99 2.26 0.67
CA ILE A 225 -16.97 2.45 -0.40
C ILE A 225 -17.93 1.26 -0.37
N ILE A 226 -19.22 1.54 -0.52
CA ILE A 226 -20.27 0.52 -0.61
C ILE A 226 -20.95 0.67 -1.95
N GLN A 227 -21.02 -0.44 -2.69
CA GLN A 227 -21.65 -0.49 -4.00
C GLN A 227 -22.71 -1.59 -4.04
N PHE A 228 -23.85 -1.30 -4.67
CA PHE A 228 -24.91 -2.29 -4.93
C PHE A 228 -25.03 -2.54 -6.42
N GLY A 229 -25.18 -3.80 -6.77
CA GLY A 229 -25.38 -4.25 -8.13
C GLY A 229 -26.58 -5.19 -8.25
N LEU A 230 -27.31 -5.10 -9.33
CA LEU A 230 -28.37 -6.04 -9.71
C LEU A 230 -28.13 -6.50 -11.14
N LYS A 231 -28.01 -7.82 -11.34
CA LYS A 231 -27.77 -8.42 -12.65
C LYS A 231 -28.83 -9.46 -12.94
N MET A 232 -29.40 -9.41 -14.13
CA MET A 232 -30.31 -10.42 -14.62
C MET A 232 -29.61 -11.31 -15.64
N HIS A 233 -29.74 -12.61 -15.46
CA HIS A 233 -29.26 -13.63 -16.40
C HIS A 233 -30.47 -14.25 -17.11
N PHE A 234 -30.39 -14.36 -18.44
CA PHE A 234 -31.44 -14.92 -19.30
C PHE A 234 -31.00 -16.24 -19.89
#